data_7bf4cb96c8e567ec8f1b43147ea12b5c
#
_entry.id   7bf4cb96c8e567ec8f1b43147ea12b5c
#
_cell.length_a   1.000
_cell.length_b   1.000
_cell.length_c   1.000
_cell.angle_alpha   90.00
_cell.angle_beta   90.00
_cell.angle_gamma   90.00
#
_symmetry.space_group_name_H-M   'P 1'
#
loop_
_entity.id
_entity.type
_entity.pdbx_description
1 polymer ?
#
loop_
_entity_poly.entity_id
_entity_poly.type
_entity_poly.pdbx_seq_one_letter_code
_entity_poly.pdbx_strand_id
1 'polypeptide(L)'
;KLGEQPRSFKDFLRIITGSKGGEGASVSDQINVLGSHTIGYDFCLAYSGSDWNAKGYYQHICSDKSGTEFRNGADGLWGMEFAFPKFKWIEKVVVEYMCTRNQSGPFHLIDFDHKAHPGRGGGGDNYYNNGEYTTGNSYFGKAVGSSLILSPEYNTNHSTGFRDNRIQDFHFALKGALSPRVDYKLRLTVMNGWGTHAA
;
A
#
# COMPACT_ATOMS: atom_id res chain seq x y z
N LYS A 1 -27.76 -3.63 12.99
CA LYS A 1 -27.30 -5.03 13.02
C LYS A 1 -26.26 -5.14 11.92
N LEU A 2 -25.03 -5.41 12.28
CA LEU A 2 -24.02 -5.92 11.36
C LEU A 2 -24.60 -7.23 10.82
N GLY A 3 -24.90 -7.32 9.54
CA GLY A 3 -25.40 -8.53 8.90
C GLY A 3 -24.40 -9.66 9.06
N GLU A 4 -24.85 -10.90 9.04
CA GLU A 4 -23.93 -12.03 8.93
C GLU A 4 -23.16 -11.91 7.61
N GLN A 5 -21.87 -12.17 7.68
CA GLN A 5 -21.05 -12.22 6.46
C GLN A 5 -21.53 -13.38 5.55
N PRO A 6 -21.63 -13.17 4.23
CA PRO A 6 -22.02 -14.21 3.30
C PRO A 6 -21.06 -15.41 3.39
N ARG A 7 -21.61 -16.65 3.36
CA ARG A 7 -20.83 -17.87 3.59
C ARG A 7 -20.90 -18.87 2.43
N SER A 8 -21.53 -18.49 1.30
CA SER A 8 -21.66 -19.40 0.17
C SER A 8 -20.34 -19.56 -0.60
N PHE A 9 -20.19 -20.67 -1.30
CA PHE A 9 -19.06 -20.87 -2.20
C PHE A 9 -18.99 -19.80 -3.30
N LYS A 10 -20.13 -19.28 -3.73
CA LYS A 10 -20.21 -18.17 -4.67
C LYS A 10 -19.61 -16.88 -4.07
N ASP A 11 -19.84 -16.63 -2.79
CA ASP A 11 -19.26 -15.45 -2.12
C ASP A 11 -17.76 -15.59 -1.91
N PHE A 12 -17.28 -16.81 -1.63
CA PHE A 12 -15.84 -17.10 -1.62
C PHE A 12 -15.18 -16.78 -2.97
N LEU A 13 -15.81 -17.17 -4.09
CA LEU A 13 -15.30 -16.81 -5.42
C LEU A 13 -15.35 -15.30 -5.66
N ARG A 14 -16.37 -14.59 -5.16
CA ARG A 14 -16.45 -13.13 -5.23
C ARG A 14 -15.30 -12.45 -4.50
N ILE A 15 -14.94 -12.97 -3.32
CA ILE A 15 -13.77 -12.44 -2.57
C ILE A 15 -12.51 -12.62 -3.40
N ILE A 16 -12.26 -13.81 -3.95
CA ILE A 16 -11.05 -14.08 -4.76
C ILE A 16 -10.98 -13.17 -5.99
N THR A 17 -12.12 -12.91 -6.63
CA THR A 17 -12.17 -12.10 -7.86
C THR A 17 -12.33 -10.60 -7.62
N GLY A 18 -12.40 -10.14 -6.36
CA GLY A 18 -12.67 -8.75 -6.04
C GLY A 18 -14.02 -8.27 -6.56
N SER A 19 -15.04 -9.13 -6.52
CA SER A 19 -16.39 -8.84 -7.03
C SER A 19 -17.29 -8.32 -5.91
N LYS A 20 -18.34 -7.57 -6.30
CA LYS A 20 -19.34 -7.06 -5.36
C LYS A 20 -20.07 -8.17 -4.62
N GLY A 21 -20.44 -7.90 -3.37
CA GLY A 21 -21.28 -8.78 -2.56
C GLY A 21 -22.66 -9.00 -3.16
N GLY A 22 -23.30 -10.13 -2.81
CA GLY A 22 -24.69 -10.42 -3.14
C GLY A 22 -25.65 -9.79 -2.13
N GLU A 23 -26.97 -10.07 -2.30
CA GLU A 23 -28.05 -9.52 -1.44
C GLU A 23 -27.86 -9.81 0.05
N GLY A 24 -27.15 -10.87 0.43
CA GLY A 24 -26.85 -11.20 1.83
C GLY A 24 -25.63 -10.48 2.42
N ALA A 25 -24.90 -9.71 1.63
CA ALA A 25 -23.76 -8.95 2.09
C ALA A 25 -24.17 -7.60 2.71
N SER A 26 -23.26 -6.93 3.42
CA SER A 26 -23.48 -5.57 3.88
C SER A 26 -23.70 -4.61 2.71
N VAL A 27 -24.36 -3.47 2.96
CA VAL A 27 -24.57 -2.46 1.91
C VAL A 27 -23.25 -1.96 1.33
N SER A 28 -22.25 -1.82 2.17
CA SER A 28 -20.89 -1.43 1.73
C SER A 28 -20.30 -2.46 0.76
N ASP A 29 -20.36 -3.73 1.10
CA ASP A 29 -19.84 -4.83 0.27
C ASP A 29 -20.63 -5.02 -1.03
N GLN A 30 -21.92 -4.64 -1.04
CA GLN A 30 -22.73 -4.66 -2.26
C GLN A 30 -22.40 -3.52 -3.22
N ILE A 31 -21.99 -2.37 -2.70
CA ILE A 31 -21.61 -1.19 -3.50
C ILE A 31 -20.16 -1.33 -3.98
N ASN A 32 -19.25 -1.70 -3.09
CA ASN A 32 -17.82 -1.83 -3.34
C ASN A 32 -17.45 -3.26 -3.77
N VAL A 33 -16.58 -3.89 -3.01
CA VAL A 33 -16.16 -5.28 -3.19
C VAL A 33 -16.37 -6.06 -1.90
N LEU A 34 -16.70 -7.34 -2.01
CA LEU A 34 -16.85 -8.21 -0.85
C LEU A 34 -15.46 -8.51 -0.26
N GLY A 35 -15.25 -8.15 1.00
CA GLY A 35 -13.99 -8.36 1.70
C GLY A 35 -13.09 -7.11 1.73
N SER A 36 -11.94 -7.23 2.40
CA SER A 36 -10.90 -6.21 2.41
C SER A 36 -9.81 -6.60 1.43
N HIS A 37 -9.52 -5.74 0.49
CA HIS A 37 -8.54 -5.98 -0.57
C HIS A 37 -7.42 -4.94 -0.52
N THR A 38 -6.21 -5.41 -0.76
CA THR A 38 -5.07 -4.57 -1.11
C THR A 38 -4.60 -5.03 -2.49
N ILE A 39 -4.50 -4.09 -3.40
CA ILE A 39 -4.12 -4.33 -4.79
C ILE A 39 -2.79 -3.64 -5.03
N GLY A 40 -1.92 -4.26 -5.80
CA GLY A 40 -0.66 -3.67 -6.20
C GLY A 40 -0.30 -4.00 -7.64
N TYR A 41 0.37 -3.07 -8.29
CA TYR A 41 1.03 -3.26 -9.57
C TYR A 41 2.53 -3.05 -9.39
N ASP A 42 3.33 -4.01 -9.83
CA ASP A 42 4.78 -3.92 -9.80
C ASP A 42 5.31 -3.70 -11.21
N PHE A 43 6.01 -2.59 -11.40
CA PHE A 43 6.72 -2.26 -12.64
C PHE A 43 8.22 -2.29 -12.37
N CYS A 44 8.96 -2.94 -13.22
CA CYS A 44 10.41 -3.04 -13.08
C CYS A 44 11.09 -2.96 -14.43
N LEU A 45 12.15 -2.14 -14.51
CA LEU A 45 13.08 -2.09 -15.63
C LEU A 45 14.48 -2.37 -15.09
N ALA A 46 15.16 -3.35 -15.66
CA ALA A 46 16.51 -3.72 -15.27
C ALA A 46 17.47 -3.63 -16.45
N TYR A 47 18.66 -3.10 -16.18
CA TYR A 47 19.80 -3.08 -17.09
C TYR A 47 20.95 -3.90 -16.49
N SER A 48 21.54 -4.78 -17.27
CA SER A 48 22.71 -5.57 -16.89
C SER A 48 23.87 -5.31 -17.84
N GLY A 49 24.90 -4.68 -17.33
CA GLY A 49 26.14 -4.38 -18.05
C GLY A 49 27.34 -5.14 -17.47
N SER A 50 28.50 -4.97 -18.10
CA SER A 50 29.76 -5.62 -17.67
C SER A 50 30.33 -5.03 -16.38
N ASP A 51 30.08 -3.77 -16.11
CA ASP A 51 30.70 -3.03 -15.00
C ASP A 51 29.71 -2.61 -13.93
N TRP A 52 28.45 -2.44 -14.31
CA TRP A 52 27.38 -2.06 -13.41
C TRP A 52 26.04 -2.60 -13.88
N ASN A 53 25.14 -2.79 -12.94
CA ASN A 53 23.75 -3.12 -13.18
C ASN A 53 22.85 -2.03 -12.56
N ALA A 54 21.73 -1.76 -13.18
CA ALA A 54 20.72 -0.86 -12.63
C ALA A 54 19.35 -1.51 -12.65
N LYS A 55 18.51 -1.17 -11.66
CA LYS A 55 17.13 -1.58 -11.59
C LYS A 55 16.31 -0.38 -11.14
N GLY A 56 15.35 0.05 -11.97
CA GLY A 56 14.31 0.99 -11.59
C GLY A 56 13.01 0.25 -11.36
N TYR A 57 12.26 0.59 -10.32
CA TYR A 57 10.99 -0.06 -10.03
C TYR A 57 9.99 0.92 -9.42
N TYR A 58 8.73 0.60 -9.67
CA TYR A 58 7.59 1.28 -9.08
C TYR A 58 6.57 0.25 -8.63
N GLN A 59 6.22 0.29 -7.34
CA GLN A 59 5.16 -0.52 -6.75
C GLN A 59 3.98 0.39 -6.45
N HIS A 60 2.94 0.27 -7.26
CA HIS A 60 1.69 0.98 -7.05
C HIS A 60 0.85 0.24 -6.02
N ILE A 61 0.30 0.96 -5.05
CA ILE A 61 -0.54 0.41 -3.99
C ILE A 61 -1.92 1.06 -4.09
N CYS A 62 -2.97 0.27 -3.99
CA CYS A 62 -4.34 0.76 -3.96
C CYS A 62 -5.25 -0.17 -3.16
N SER A 63 -6.35 0.36 -2.65
CA SER A 63 -7.33 -0.39 -1.87
C SER A 63 -8.64 -0.62 -2.60
N ASP A 64 -8.92 0.14 -3.65
CA ASP A 64 -10.15 0.04 -4.43
C ASP A 64 -9.96 0.39 -5.91
N LYS A 65 -11.09 0.52 -6.64
CA LYS A 65 -11.11 0.83 -8.06
C LYS A 65 -10.49 2.19 -8.38
N SER A 66 -10.65 3.20 -7.54
CA SER A 66 -10.09 4.54 -7.79
C SER A 66 -8.57 4.50 -7.83
N GLY A 67 -7.96 3.71 -6.96
CA GLY A 67 -6.54 3.46 -6.97
C GLY A 67 -6.08 2.64 -8.18
N THR A 68 -6.87 1.64 -8.63
CA THR A 68 -6.52 0.88 -9.85
C THR A 68 -6.53 1.75 -11.11
N GLU A 69 -7.27 2.85 -11.10
CA GLU A 69 -7.30 3.86 -12.17
C GLU A 69 -6.22 4.95 -11.99
N PHE A 70 -5.29 4.78 -11.07
CA PHE A 70 -4.22 5.74 -10.74
C PHE A 70 -4.72 7.11 -10.28
N ARG A 71 -5.93 7.21 -9.72
CA ARG A 71 -6.44 8.48 -9.16
C ARG A 71 -5.70 8.90 -7.89
N ASN A 72 -5.03 7.98 -7.21
CA ASN A 72 -4.14 8.24 -6.10
C ASN A 72 -2.77 8.80 -6.53
N GLY A 73 -2.62 9.16 -7.80
CA GLY A 73 -1.47 9.89 -8.33
C GLY A 73 -0.15 9.12 -8.19
N ALA A 74 0.80 9.71 -7.47
CA ALA A 74 2.14 9.16 -7.27
C ALA A 74 2.26 8.25 -6.05
N ASP A 75 1.15 7.89 -5.40
CA ASP A 75 1.21 6.96 -4.27
C ASP A 75 1.81 5.62 -4.68
N GLY A 76 2.68 5.09 -3.82
CA GLY A 76 3.42 3.87 -4.07
C GLY A 76 4.88 3.99 -3.65
N LEU A 77 5.66 2.97 -3.99
CA LEU A 77 7.10 2.91 -3.75
C LEU A 77 7.85 3.06 -5.07
N TRP A 78 8.67 4.09 -5.16
CA TRP A 78 9.59 4.35 -6.27
C TRP A 78 10.99 3.99 -5.84
N GLY A 79 11.69 3.17 -6.60
CA GLY A 79 13.04 2.73 -6.22
C GLY A 79 14.00 2.67 -7.38
N MET A 80 15.27 2.91 -7.04
CA MET A 80 16.41 2.70 -7.91
C MET A 80 17.48 1.90 -7.17
N GLU A 81 17.99 0.89 -7.81
CA GLU A 81 19.10 0.09 -7.31
C GLU A 81 20.23 0.13 -8.33
N PHE A 82 21.46 0.34 -7.87
CA PHE A 82 22.69 0.24 -8.65
C PHE A 82 23.60 -0.79 -7.98
N ALA A 83 24.13 -1.70 -8.77
CA ALA A 83 25.12 -2.68 -8.32
C ALA A 83 26.38 -2.57 -9.15
N PHE A 84 27.54 -2.65 -8.49
CA PHE A 84 28.87 -2.49 -9.06
C PHE A 84 29.71 -3.74 -8.77
N PRO A 85 29.58 -4.82 -9.56
CA PRO A 85 30.20 -6.12 -9.27
C PRO A 85 31.73 -6.08 -9.16
N LYS A 86 32.36 -5.12 -9.85
CA LYS A 86 33.83 -4.96 -9.88
C LYS A 86 34.36 -4.00 -8.82
N PHE A 87 33.49 -3.25 -8.14
CA PHE A 87 33.90 -2.21 -7.21
C PHE A 87 33.55 -2.60 -5.78
N LYS A 88 34.52 -3.13 -5.05
CA LYS A 88 34.27 -3.70 -3.72
C LYS A 88 33.87 -2.67 -2.63
N TRP A 89 34.36 -1.45 -2.72
CA TRP A 89 34.08 -0.43 -1.73
C TRP A 89 32.61 0.00 -1.70
N ILE A 90 31.98 0.00 -2.89
CA ILE A 90 30.55 0.25 -3.03
C ILE A 90 30.01 -0.83 -3.98
N GLU A 91 29.46 -1.88 -3.40
CA GLU A 91 28.89 -2.99 -4.16
C GLU A 91 27.48 -2.70 -4.63
N LYS A 92 26.71 -1.98 -3.80
CA LYS A 92 25.30 -1.72 -4.07
C LYS A 92 24.86 -0.42 -3.41
N VAL A 93 24.07 0.35 -4.16
CA VAL A 93 23.35 1.54 -3.69
C VAL A 93 21.87 1.35 -3.98
N VAL A 94 21.01 1.69 -3.02
CA VAL A 94 19.55 1.71 -3.18
C VAL A 94 19.04 3.07 -2.73
N VAL A 95 18.15 3.64 -3.53
CA VAL A 95 17.41 4.86 -3.20
C VAL A 95 15.94 4.56 -3.40
N GLU A 96 15.12 4.80 -2.39
CA GLU A 96 13.68 4.60 -2.45
C GLU A 96 12.94 5.83 -1.93
N TYR A 97 11.80 6.07 -2.54
CA TYR A 97 10.84 7.07 -2.11
C TYR A 97 9.47 6.41 -2.04
N MET A 98 8.85 6.42 -0.87
CA MET A 98 7.50 5.92 -0.68
C MET A 98 6.56 7.08 -0.34
N CYS A 99 5.38 7.06 -0.93
CA CYS A 99 4.32 8.03 -0.68
C CYS A 99 2.99 7.30 -0.60
N THR A 100 2.20 7.60 0.43
CA THR A 100 0.81 7.14 0.58
C THR A 100 -0.11 8.30 0.95
N ARG A 101 0.25 9.53 0.56
CA ARG A 101 -0.42 10.75 1.01
C ARG A 101 -1.71 11.05 0.30
N ASN A 102 -1.79 10.72 -0.99
CA ASN A 102 -2.90 11.13 -1.85
C ASN A 102 -4.17 10.32 -1.54
N GLN A 103 -4.07 8.99 -1.54
CA GLN A 103 -5.17 8.07 -1.25
C GLN A 103 -6.46 8.45 -2.01
N SER A 104 -6.32 8.82 -3.29
CA SER A 104 -7.40 9.28 -4.18
C SER A 104 -8.11 10.55 -3.70
N GLY A 105 -7.42 11.39 -2.90
CA GLY A 105 -7.92 12.64 -2.36
C GLY A 105 -8.72 12.51 -1.06
N PRO A 106 -9.07 13.63 -0.42
CA PRO A 106 -9.69 13.64 0.91
C PRO A 106 -11.18 13.32 0.91
N PHE A 107 -11.83 13.29 -0.26
CA PHE A 107 -13.27 13.13 -0.36
C PHE A 107 -13.64 11.79 -0.99
N HIS A 108 -14.49 11.05 -0.30
CA HIS A 108 -15.14 9.88 -0.86
C HIS A 108 -16.34 10.32 -1.71
N LEU A 109 -16.17 10.25 -3.02
CA LEU A 109 -17.23 10.61 -3.97
C LEU A 109 -18.17 9.42 -4.13
N ILE A 110 -19.21 9.38 -3.31
CA ILE A 110 -20.34 8.46 -3.50
C ILE A 110 -21.33 9.18 -4.41
N ASP A 111 -21.42 8.74 -5.65
CA ASP A 111 -22.47 9.19 -6.54
C ASP A 111 -23.71 8.30 -6.33
N PHE A 112 -24.70 8.83 -5.63
CA PHE A 112 -25.99 8.17 -5.45
C PHE A 112 -26.81 8.11 -6.77
N ASP A 113 -26.45 8.94 -7.75
CA ASP A 113 -27.07 8.93 -9.06
C ASP A 113 -26.08 8.43 -10.14
N HIS A 114 -25.95 7.09 -10.22
CA HIS A 114 -25.14 6.44 -11.24
C HIS A 114 -25.58 6.74 -12.69
N LYS A 115 -26.76 7.34 -12.88
CA LYS A 115 -27.24 7.74 -14.21
C LYS A 115 -26.73 9.12 -14.59
N ALA A 116 -26.63 10.05 -13.63
CA ALA A 116 -26.15 11.40 -13.87
C ALA A 116 -24.62 11.45 -14.06
N HIS A 117 -23.89 10.56 -13.38
CA HIS A 117 -22.41 10.56 -13.41
C HIS A 117 -21.83 9.14 -13.46
N PRO A 118 -22.03 8.41 -14.56
CA PRO A 118 -21.53 7.06 -14.69
C PRO A 118 -19.98 7.05 -14.56
N GLY A 119 -19.48 6.24 -13.65
CA GLY A 119 -18.04 6.06 -13.43
C GLY A 119 -17.38 7.03 -12.44
N ARG A 120 -18.11 7.92 -11.78
CA ARG A 120 -17.62 8.73 -10.66
C ARG A 120 -17.93 8.07 -9.33
N GLY A 121 -17.08 7.19 -8.88
CA GLY A 121 -17.13 6.63 -7.53
C GLY A 121 -15.72 6.47 -7.00
N GLY A 122 -15.55 6.38 -5.69
CA GLY A 122 -14.26 6.23 -5.03
C GLY A 122 -13.64 7.54 -4.58
N GLY A 123 -12.38 7.49 -4.18
CA GLY A 123 -11.67 8.59 -3.52
C GLY A 123 -11.83 8.52 -1.99
N GLY A 124 -11.01 9.28 -1.29
CA GLY A 124 -10.97 9.24 0.17
C GLY A 124 -10.56 7.87 0.69
N ASP A 125 -9.66 7.18 -0.03
CA ASP A 125 -9.14 5.89 0.38
C ASP A 125 -8.49 6.03 1.75
N ASN A 126 -8.58 4.97 2.53
CA ASN A 126 -7.99 4.93 3.86
C ASN A 126 -7.15 3.65 3.96
N TYR A 127 -5.95 3.71 3.38
CA TYR A 127 -5.09 2.53 3.26
C TYR A 127 -4.91 1.84 4.59
N TYR A 128 -4.89 0.51 4.58
CA TYR A 128 -4.83 -0.36 5.75
C TYR A 128 -6.08 -0.38 6.62
N ASN A 129 -6.97 0.61 6.55
CA ASN A 129 -8.25 0.61 7.26
C ASN A 129 -9.38 0.05 6.38
N ASN A 130 -10.40 -0.49 7.04
CA ASN A 130 -11.62 -0.92 6.38
C ASN A 130 -12.81 -0.72 7.32
N GLY A 131 -13.89 -0.15 6.84
CA GLY A 131 -15.06 0.18 7.63
C GLY A 131 -15.85 -1.05 8.12
N GLU A 132 -15.87 -2.14 7.35
CA GLU A 132 -16.53 -3.39 7.70
C GLU A 132 -15.60 -4.33 8.49
N TYR A 133 -14.34 -4.40 8.07
CA TYR A 133 -13.30 -5.26 8.65
C TYR A 133 -12.38 -4.40 9.52
N THR A 134 -12.86 -4.04 10.71
CA THR A 134 -12.30 -2.98 11.57
C THR A 134 -10.85 -3.19 12.02
N THR A 135 -10.30 -4.39 11.90
CA THR A 135 -8.88 -4.66 12.11
C THR A 135 -8.02 -4.24 10.90
N GLY A 136 -8.65 -3.99 9.76
CA GLY A 136 -7.97 -3.61 8.54
C GLY A 136 -6.87 -4.60 8.15
N ASN A 137 -5.78 -4.10 7.60
CA ASN A 137 -4.61 -4.90 7.21
C ASN A 137 -3.68 -5.16 8.41
N SER A 138 -4.25 -5.66 9.52
CA SER A 138 -3.47 -6.06 10.69
C SER A 138 -3.69 -7.52 11.07
N TYR A 139 -2.68 -8.11 11.68
CA TYR A 139 -2.73 -9.44 12.29
C TYR A 139 -2.30 -9.32 13.75
N PHE A 140 -3.21 -9.61 14.67
CA PHE A 140 -3.02 -9.38 16.11
C PHE A 140 -2.49 -7.98 16.44
N GLY A 141 -3.05 -6.95 15.80
CA GLY A 141 -2.68 -5.55 16.00
C GLY A 141 -1.39 -5.12 15.31
N LYS A 142 -0.69 -6.01 14.63
CA LYS A 142 0.54 -5.72 13.87
C LYS A 142 0.22 -5.48 12.41
N ALA A 143 0.76 -4.42 11.83
CA ALA A 143 0.58 -4.10 10.42
C ALA A 143 1.11 -5.23 9.53
N VAL A 144 0.34 -5.59 8.51
CA VAL A 144 0.75 -6.53 7.46
C VAL A 144 1.07 -5.71 6.20
N GLY A 145 2.32 -5.78 5.75
CA GLY A 145 2.81 -5.00 4.59
C GLY A 145 3.99 -4.12 4.97
N SER A 146 3.90 -2.81 4.75
CA SER A 146 5.00 -1.89 5.04
C SER A 146 5.27 -1.76 6.55
N SER A 147 6.53 -1.92 6.95
CA SER A 147 6.99 -1.69 8.32
C SER A 147 6.99 -0.20 8.72
N LEU A 148 6.78 0.70 7.77
CA LEU A 148 6.73 2.15 7.99
C LEU A 148 5.33 2.61 8.40
N ILE A 149 4.30 1.79 8.19
CA ILE A 149 2.95 2.06 8.68
C ILE A 149 2.85 1.62 10.14
N LEU A 150 2.55 2.59 11.01
CA LEU A 150 2.48 2.34 12.46
C LEU A 150 1.37 1.35 12.79
N SER A 151 1.74 0.25 13.45
CA SER A 151 0.82 -0.82 13.83
C SER A 151 -0.20 -0.37 14.88
N PRO A 152 -1.47 -0.82 14.79
CA PRO A 152 -2.50 -0.49 15.78
C PRO A 152 -2.16 -0.87 17.23
N GLU A 153 -1.28 -1.86 17.45
CA GLU A 153 -0.82 -2.25 18.79
C GLU A 153 -0.17 -1.08 19.58
N TYR A 154 0.32 -0.05 18.87
CA TYR A 154 0.91 1.15 19.47
C TYR A 154 -0.11 2.26 19.72
N ASN A 155 -1.37 2.06 19.40
CA ASN A 155 -2.42 3.07 19.67
C ASN A 155 -2.67 3.20 21.17
N THR A 156 -2.47 4.40 21.70
CA THR A 156 -2.64 4.69 23.15
C THR A 156 -4.09 4.52 23.64
N ASN A 157 -5.06 4.62 22.73
CA ASN A 157 -6.49 4.46 23.03
C ASN A 157 -7.02 3.05 22.74
N HIS A 158 -6.13 2.10 22.48
CA HIS A 158 -6.47 0.70 22.14
C HIS A 158 -7.39 0.52 20.93
N SER A 159 -7.48 1.52 20.04
CA SER A 159 -8.23 1.36 18.79
C SER A 159 -7.54 0.38 17.85
N THR A 160 -8.32 -0.38 17.10
CA THR A 160 -7.81 -1.40 16.16
C THR A 160 -7.44 -0.83 14.80
N GLY A 161 -7.83 0.42 14.50
CA GLY A 161 -7.55 1.08 13.23
C GLY A 161 -6.16 1.70 13.17
N PHE A 162 -5.66 1.86 11.94
CA PHE A 162 -4.43 2.58 11.66
C PHE A 162 -4.68 4.08 11.72
N ARG A 163 -3.86 4.81 12.48
CA ARG A 163 -4.01 6.26 12.73
C ARG A 163 -3.07 7.12 11.91
N ASP A 164 -2.03 6.52 11.34
CA ASP A 164 -1.04 7.20 10.53
C ASP A 164 -0.69 6.33 9.32
N ASN A 165 -1.48 6.43 8.28
CA ASN A 165 -1.33 5.68 7.04
C ASN A 165 -1.01 6.58 5.83
N ARG A 166 -1.00 7.91 6.03
CA ARG A 166 -0.56 8.89 5.03
C ARG A 166 0.88 9.28 5.36
N ILE A 167 1.81 8.55 4.77
CA ILE A 167 3.25 8.75 5.02
C ILE A 167 3.98 9.16 3.75
N GLN A 168 5.14 9.72 3.95
CA GLN A 168 6.12 10.00 2.92
C GLN A 168 7.50 9.70 3.50
N ASP A 169 8.25 8.85 2.84
CA ASP A 169 9.60 8.55 3.28
C ASP A 169 10.60 8.56 2.14
N PHE A 170 11.84 8.75 2.53
CA PHE A 170 13.01 8.61 1.70
C PHE A 170 13.95 7.61 2.35
N HIS A 171 14.32 6.57 1.63
CA HIS A 171 15.23 5.54 2.08
C HIS A 171 16.49 5.51 1.21
N PHE A 172 17.63 5.47 1.88
CA PHE A 172 18.92 5.28 1.25
C PHE A 172 19.62 4.07 1.88
N ALA A 173 20.18 3.22 1.04
CA ALA A 173 21.01 2.11 1.52
C ALA A 173 22.28 1.97 0.69
N LEU A 174 23.36 1.64 1.38
CA LEU A 174 24.68 1.44 0.81
C LEU A 174 25.28 0.15 1.37
N LYS A 175 25.84 -0.68 0.50
CA LYS A 175 26.59 -1.88 0.86
C LYS A 175 27.93 -1.90 0.16
N GLY A 176 28.97 -2.40 0.86
CA GLY A 176 30.30 -2.62 0.32
C GLY A 176 31.18 -3.37 1.30
N ALA A 177 32.46 -3.51 0.95
CA ALA A 177 33.48 -4.15 1.75
C ALA A 177 34.63 -3.16 2.04
N LEU A 178 34.98 -3.00 3.31
CA LEU A 178 36.17 -2.21 3.73
C LEU A 178 37.47 -3.01 3.57
N SER A 179 37.36 -4.33 3.68
CA SER A 179 38.49 -5.25 3.49
C SER A 179 37.96 -6.64 3.08
N PRO A 180 38.81 -7.60 2.69
CA PRO A 180 38.38 -8.97 2.39
C PRO A 180 37.67 -9.71 3.55
N ARG A 181 37.70 -9.15 4.76
CA ARG A 181 37.11 -9.75 5.97
C ARG A 181 36.04 -8.89 6.62
N VAL A 182 35.77 -7.68 6.10
CA VAL A 182 34.87 -6.72 6.72
C VAL A 182 33.95 -6.13 5.67
N ASP A 183 32.70 -6.57 5.69
CA ASP A 183 31.61 -5.99 4.92
C ASP A 183 30.86 -4.95 5.75
N TYR A 184 30.27 -3.98 5.10
CA TYR A 184 29.42 -2.98 5.76
C TYR A 184 28.10 -2.80 5.04
N LYS A 185 27.09 -2.39 5.77
CA LYS A 185 25.79 -1.96 5.27
C LYS A 185 25.31 -0.74 6.06
N LEU A 186 25.07 0.35 5.35
CA LEU A 186 24.46 1.56 5.89
C LEU A 186 23.01 1.62 5.41
N ARG A 187 22.09 2.01 6.28
CA ARG A 187 20.69 2.31 5.95
C ARG A 187 20.28 3.59 6.65
N LEU A 188 19.63 4.46 5.92
CA LEU A 188 19.04 5.69 6.43
C LEU A 188 17.62 5.79 5.90
N THR A 189 16.67 6.03 6.80
CA THR A 189 15.27 6.31 6.44
C THR A 189 14.86 7.59 7.14
N VAL A 190 14.27 8.51 6.38
CA VAL A 190 13.63 9.72 6.90
C VAL A 190 12.18 9.67 6.50
N MET A 191 11.28 9.77 7.48
CA MET A 191 9.84 9.61 7.27
C MET A 191 9.07 10.75 7.93
N ASN A 192 8.00 11.18 7.26
CA ASN A 192 6.99 12.07 7.81
C ASN A 192 5.62 11.39 7.71
N GLY A 193 4.79 11.56 8.75
CA GLY A 193 3.41 11.11 8.82
C GLY A 193 2.43 12.27 8.83
N TRP A 194 1.25 12.09 8.26
CA TRP A 194 0.15 13.07 8.19
C TRP A 194 -1.18 12.53 8.71
N GLY A 195 -1.15 11.48 9.53
CA GLY A 195 -2.38 10.85 10.03
C GLY A 195 -3.17 10.13 8.95
N THR A 196 -4.49 10.25 9.00
CA THR A 196 -5.42 9.75 7.98
C THR A 196 -6.21 10.90 7.36
N HIS A 197 -6.93 10.67 6.25
CA HIS A 197 -7.87 11.69 5.74
C HIS A 197 -9.09 11.92 6.64
N ALA A 198 -9.43 10.93 7.45
CA ALA A 198 -10.60 10.94 8.34
C ALA A 198 -10.29 11.43 9.78
N ALA A 199 -9.07 11.92 10.03
CA ALA A 199 -8.66 12.39 11.36
C ALA A 199 -8.86 13.89 11.53
#